data_637bcd24f4070e88fdf03af9845fc927
#
_entry.id   637bcd24f4070e88fdf03af9845fc927
#
_cell.length_a   1.000
_cell.length_b   1.000
_cell.length_c   1.000
_cell.angle_alpha   90.00
_cell.angle_beta   90.00
_cell.angle_gamma   90.00
#
_symmetry.space_group_name_H-M   'P 1'
#
loop_
_entity.id
_entity.type
_entity.pdbx_description
1 polymer ?
#
loop_
_entity_poly.entity_id
_entity_poly.type
_entity_poly.pdbx_seq_one_letter_code
_entity_poly.pdbx_strand_id
1 'polypeptide(L)'
;MARRDVLVLGAGIVGTSIALHLAKRGVSVALVDRQGPGEGTSYGNTGVLEGNTLFPHAFPSNASLLKIALKQAPEANYHLAALPHIAPYLFAYRANSTPERRLEFAEAMRPLFSRAILEHEALMQESGSTRYLRKEGWIKLYRSESAFASNARELEVAAQYGLRYSTLDTDGTRALEPSLAPVFKHAIHWPDAATVSNPLMVTRSYAARFSQLAGVTLTGDARKLRKTADGWRIDTDEGALDTKEVVIALGPWAPDVLEPLGIRLPLAVKRGYHRHYKPAGNAGLTRVIVDTDNGY
;
A
#
# COMPACT_ATOMS: atom_id res chain seq x y z
N MET A 1 29.66 -19.46 -8.98
CA MET A 1 28.32 -19.18 -8.48
C MET A 1 28.40 -17.99 -7.53
N ALA A 2 27.57 -17.00 -7.74
CA ALA A 2 27.51 -15.85 -6.83
C ALA A 2 26.86 -16.29 -5.50
N ARG A 3 27.40 -15.79 -4.39
CA ARG A 3 26.84 -16.04 -3.05
C ARG A 3 26.53 -14.71 -2.38
N ARG A 4 25.38 -14.64 -1.71
CA ARG A 4 24.95 -13.50 -0.89
C ARG A 4 24.47 -14.01 0.45
N ASP A 5 24.49 -13.16 1.48
CA ASP A 5 23.99 -13.53 2.80
C ASP A 5 22.45 -13.63 2.78
N VAL A 6 21.81 -12.62 2.18
CA VAL A 6 20.34 -12.51 2.10
C VAL A 6 19.89 -12.30 0.66
N LEU A 7 18.85 -13.03 0.28
CA LEU A 7 18.08 -12.83 -0.94
C LEU A 7 16.74 -12.20 -0.60
N VAL A 8 16.42 -11.05 -1.19
CA VAL A 8 15.10 -10.43 -1.09
C VAL A 8 14.36 -10.67 -2.40
N LEU A 9 13.21 -11.35 -2.33
CA LEU A 9 12.33 -11.63 -3.46
C LEU A 9 11.19 -10.62 -3.51
N GLY A 10 11.13 -9.87 -4.62
CA GLY A 10 10.18 -8.79 -4.86
C GLY A 10 10.83 -7.41 -4.70
N ALA A 11 10.92 -6.66 -5.79
CA ALA A 11 11.47 -5.30 -5.83
C ALA A 11 10.39 -4.21 -5.77
N GLY A 12 9.25 -4.49 -5.12
CA GLY A 12 8.29 -3.46 -4.71
C GLY A 12 8.86 -2.59 -3.59
N ILE A 13 8.08 -1.60 -3.12
CA ILE A 13 8.53 -0.66 -2.09
C ILE A 13 8.99 -1.38 -0.81
N VAL A 14 8.30 -2.46 -0.41
CA VAL A 14 8.65 -3.23 0.80
C VAL A 14 9.99 -3.93 0.63
N GLY A 15 10.16 -4.74 -0.44
CA GLY A 15 11.41 -5.48 -0.66
C GLY A 15 12.60 -4.57 -0.90
N THR A 16 12.41 -3.48 -1.65
CA THR A 16 13.47 -2.50 -1.90
C THR A 16 13.89 -1.79 -0.60
N SER A 17 12.94 -1.43 0.27
CA SER A 17 13.24 -0.85 1.59
C SER A 17 14.00 -1.84 2.48
N ILE A 18 13.57 -3.11 2.52
CA ILE A 18 14.25 -4.16 3.29
C ILE A 18 15.70 -4.34 2.78
N ALA A 19 15.86 -4.49 1.46
CA ALA A 19 17.19 -4.65 0.84
C ALA A 19 18.11 -3.46 1.16
N LEU A 20 17.59 -2.23 1.07
CA LEU A 20 18.34 -1.02 1.42
C LEU A 20 18.75 -1.01 2.90
N HIS A 21 17.83 -1.32 3.81
CA HIS A 21 18.14 -1.37 5.25
C HIS A 21 19.15 -2.46 5.60
N LEU A 22 19.11 -3.62 4.96
CA LEU A 22 20.10 -4.68 5.15
C LEU A 22 21.48 -4.24 4.61
N ALA A 23 21.54 -3.66 3.41
CA ALA A 23 22.78 -3.15 2.85
C ALA A 23 23.41 -2.04 3.73
N LYS A 24 22.61 -1.14 4.30
CA LYS A 24 23.09 -0.13 5.29
C LYS A 24 23.73 -0.76 6.53
N ARG A 25 23.37 -2.00 6.87
CA ARG A 25 23.96 -2.76 7.98
C ARG A 25 25.17 -3.59 7.55
N GLY A 26 25.64 -3.45 6.31
CA GLY A 26 26.77 -4.19 5.78
C GLY A 26 26.46 -5.64 5.36
N VAL A 27 25.18 -6.02 5.30
CA VAL A 27 24.77 -7.35 4.84
C VAL A 27 24.90 -7.43 3.32
N SER A 28 25.46 -8.53 2.81
CA SER A 28 25.54 -8.79 1.38
C SER A 28 24.19 -9.26 0.83
N VAL A 29 23.50 -8.38 0.07
CA VAL A 29 22.11 -8.59 -0.34
C VAL A 29 21.99 -8.66 -1.86
N ALA A 30 21.15 -9.59 -2.35
CA ALA A 30 20.59 -9.56 -3.68
C ALA A 30 19.07 -9.28 -3.62
N LEU A 31 18.60 -8.39 -4.47
CA LEU A 31 17.19 -8.08 -4.69
C LEU A 31 16.77 -8.67 -6.04
N VAL A 32 15.79 -9.57 -6.04
CA VAL A 32 15.36 -10.29 -7.25
C VAL A 32 13.88 -10.04 -7.53
N ASP A 33 13.56 -9.64 -8.75
CA ASP A 33 12.20 -9.49 -9.24
C ASP A 33 12.15 -9.91 -10.73
N ARG A 34 10.96 -10.19 -11.23
CA ARG A 34 10.69 -10.44 -12.65
C ARG A 34 10.73 -9.17 -13.50
N GLN A 35 10.49 -8.05 -12.86
CA GLN A 35 10.35 -6.72 -13.44
C GLN A 35 11.32 -5.75 -12.76
N GLY A 36 11.40 -4.53 -13.28
CA GLY A 36 12.18 -3.47 -12.65
C GLY A 36 11.61 -3.04 -11.30
N PRO A 37 12.44 -2.41 -10.44
CA PRO A 37 11.99 -1.93 -9.15
C PRO A 37 10.76 -1.03 -9.24
N GLY A 38 9.72 -1.37 -8.45
CA GLY A 38 8.50 -0.61 -8.33
C GLY A 38 7.45 -0.87 -9.43
N GLU A 39 7.69 -1.72 -10.41
CA GLU A 39 6.80 -1.93 -11.56
C GLU A 39 5.58 -2.82 -11.28
N GLY A 40 5.50 -3.43 -10.10
CA GLY A 40 4.33 -4.16 -9.62
C GLY A 40 3.30 -3.23 -8.94
N THR A 41 2.77 -3.65 -7.81
CA THR A 41 1.75 -2.89 -7.04
C THR A 41 2.26 -1.56 -6.45
N SER A 42 3.58 -1.33 -6.43
CA SER A 42 4.17 -0.05 -6.07
C SER A 42 4.04 1.01 -7.17
N TYR A 43 3.51 0.65 -8.33
CA TYR A 43 3.14 1.57 -9.39
C TYR A 43 1.63 1.75 -9.46
N GLY A 44 1.17 2.99 -9.66
CA GLY A 44 -0.25 3.28 -9.89
C GLY A 44 -1.13 3.27 -8.64
N ASN A 45 -0.54 3.30 -7.44
CA ASN A 45 -1.27 3.53 -6.20
C ASN A 45 -1.40 5.04 -5.91
N THR A 46 -2.24 5.40 -4.92
CA THR A 46 -2.50 6.80 -4.55
C THR A 46 -1.32 7.51 -3.89
N GLY A 47 -0.34 6.76 -3.42
CA GLY A 47 0.86 7.31 -2.79
C GLY A 47 0.63 7.89 -1.39
N VAL A 48 -0.43 7.52 -0.69
CA VAL A 48 -0.66 7.96 0.69
C VAL A 48 0.28 7.22 1.63
N LEU A 49 1.00 7.98 2.46
CA LEU A 49 1.76 7.50 3.60
C LEU A 49 0.91 7.73 4.86
N GLU A 50 0.21 6.70 5.25
CA GLU A 50 -0.76 6.79 6.33
C GLU A 50 -0.06 6.69 7.69
N GLY A 51 0.18 7.84 8.32
CA GLY A 51 0.57 7.91 9.73
C GLY A 51 -0.62 7.92 10.69
N ASN A 52 -1.81 8.11 10.15
CA ASN A 52 -3.05 8.38 10.88
C ASN A 52 -4.16 7.35 10.65
N THR A 53 -3.95 6.35 9.80
CA THR A 53 -4.95 5.28 9.61
C THR A 53 -4.89 4.30 10.77
N LEU A 54 -5.99 4.19 11.50
CA LEU A 54 -6.13 3.25 12.62
C LEU A 54 -6.85 1.98 12.22
N PHE A 55 -7.85 2.08 11.34
CA PHE A 55 -8.73 0.97 11.08
C PHE A 55 -8.62 0.42 9.66
N PRO A 56 -8.60 -0.91 9.50
CA PRO A 56 -8.81 -1.51 8.20
C PRO A 56 -10.24 -1.21 7.73
N HIS A 57 -10.43 -1.21 6.41
CA HIS A 57 -11.78 -1.11 5.85
C HIS A 57 -12.68 -2.19 6.43
N ALA A 58 -13.87 -1.80 6.91
CA ALA A 58 -14.85 -2.75 7.41
C ALA A 58 -15.47 -3.54 6.27
N PHE A 59 -15.94 -4.77 6.58
CA PHE A 59 -16.77 -5.53 5.65
C PHE A 59 -18.04 -4.72 5.32
N PRO A 60 -18.48 -4.68 4.06
CA PRO A 60 -19.62 -3.88 3.64
C PRO A 60 -20.90 -4.18 4.43
N SER A 61 -21.72 -3.17 4.69
CA SER A 61 -23.03 -3.36 5.30
C SER A 61 -23.97 -4.18 4.42
N ASN A 62 -25.03 -4.75 5.00
CA ASN A 62 -26.01 -5.51 4.23
C ASN A 62 -26.63 -4.68 3.08
N ALA A 63 -26.86 -3.38 3.29
CA ALA A 63 -27.34 -2.48 2.25
C ALA A 63 -26.31 -2.29 1.12
N SER A 64 -25.03 -2.17 1.48
CA SER A 64 -23.93 -2.11 0.49
C SER A 64 -23.78 -3.42 -0.25
N LEU A 65 -23.90 -4.57 0.42
CA LEU A 65 -23.87 -5.88 -0.21
C LEU A 65 -24.98 -6.06 -1.23
N LEU A 66 -26.19 -5.56 -0.93
CA LEU A 66 -27.30 -5.59 -1.89
C LEU A 66 -27.00 -4.76 -3.13
N LYS A 67 -26.45 -3.55 -2.98
CA LYS A 67 -26.00 -2.71 -4.12
C LYS A 67 -24.93 -3.41 -4.94
N ILE A 68 -23.95 -4.04 -4.29
CA ILE A 68 -22.91 -4.82 -4.96
C ILE A 68 -23.51 -5.98 -5.74
N ALA A 69 -24.43 -6.73 -5.12
CA ALA A 69 -25.11 -7.85 -5.76
C ALA A 69 -25.93 -7.43 -6.99
N LEU A 70 -26.55 -6.25 -6.92
CA LEU A 70 -27.29 -5.65 -8.02
C LEU A 70 -26.41 -4.93 -9.04
N LYS A 71 -25.07 -4.96 -8.89
CA LYS A 71 -24.09 -4.26 -9.72
C LYS A 71 -24.30 -2.74 -9.78
N GLN A 72 -24.81 -2.17 -8.70
CA GLN A 72 -25.04 -0.72 -8.54
C GLN A 72 -23.92 -0.02 -7.75
N ALA A 73 -22.84 -0.75 -7.42
CA ALA A 73 -21.69 -0.27 -6.69
C ALA A 73 -20.47 -0.27 -7.63
N PRO A 74 -20.09 0.89 -8.22
CA PRO A 74 -18.98 0.95 -9.18
C PRO A 74 -17.63 0.58 -8.57
N GLU A 75 -17.48 0.77 -7.24
CA GLU A 75 -16.30 0.45 -6.46
C GLU A 75 -16.07 -1.06 -6.26
N ALA A 76 -17.08 -1.89 -6.52
CA ALA A 76 -16.99 -3.34 -6.31
C ALA A 76 -17.56 -4.11 -7.50
N ASN A 77 -16.67 -4.67 -8.31
CA ASN A 77 -17.06 -5.55 -9.42
C ASN A 77 -16.54 -6.97 -9.19
N TYR A 78 -17.36 -7.97 -9.49
CA TYR A 78 -17.01 -9.37 -9.33
C TYR A 78 -17.61 -10.24 -10.45
N HIS A 79 -16.95 -11.35 -10.73
CA HIS A 79 -17.49 -12.40 -11.61
C HIS A 79 -18.13 -13.50 -10.76
N LEU A 80 -19.34 -13.93 -11.12
CA LEU A 80 -20.05 -14.99 -10.41
C LEU A 80 -19.23 -16.28 -10.30
N ALA A 81 -18.48 -16.63 -11.35
CA ALA A 81 -17.58 -17.78 -11.35
C ALA A 81 -16.42 -17.68 -10.33
N ALA A 82 -16.09 -16.49 -9.85
CA ALA A 82 -15.04 -16.30 -8.83
C ALA A 82 -15.56 -16.51 -7.39
N LEU A 83 -16.89 -16.47 -7.17
CA LEU A 83 -17.47 -16.54 -5.83
C LEU A 83 -17.02 -17.76 -5.03
N PRO A 84 -16.98 -19.00 -5.56
CA PRO A 84 -16.49 -20.14 -4.79
C PRO A 84 -15.04 -19.99 -4.31
N HIS A 85 -14.20 -19.37 -5.11
CA HIS A 85 -12.78 -19.16 -4.77
C HIS A 85 -12.57 -18.05 -3.74
N ILE A 86 -13.38 -16.98 -3.80
CA ILE A 86 -13.23 -15.84 -2.88
C ILE A 86 -14.08 -15.98 -1.61
N ALA A 87 -15.05 -16.90 -1.56
CA ALA A 87 -15.95 -17.08 -0.43
C ALA A 87 -15.21 -17.31 0.89
N PRO A 88 -14.19 -18.18 1.00
CA PRO A 88 -13.44 -18.34 2.26
C PRO A 88 -12.84 -17.04 2.77
N TYR A 89 -12.28 -16.22 1.86
CA TYR A 89 -11.77 -14.90 2.19
C TYR A 89 -12.88 -13.96 2.66
N LEU A 90 -14.02 -13.91 1.97
CA LEU A 90 -15.14 -13.04 2.34
C LEU A 90 -15.69 -13.39 3.72
N PHE A 91 -15.79 -14.67 4.07
CA PHE A 91 -16.18 -15.11 5.41
C PHE A 91 -15.16 -14.69 6.46
N ALA A 92 -13.88 -14.90 6.22
CA ALA A 92 -12.80 -14.46 7.10
C ALA A 92 -12.79 -12.94 7.25
N TYR A 93 -12.97 -12.18 6.16
CA TYR A 93 -13.03 -10.73 6.18
C TYR A 93 -14.19 -10.23 7.04
N ARG A 94 -15.39 -10.81 6.86
CA ARG A 94 -16.56 -10.48 7.69
C ARG A 94 -16.31 -10.78 9.16
N ALA A 95 -15.77 -11.95 9.48
CA ALA A 95 -15.48 -12.36 10.87
C ALA A 95 -14.47 -11.44 11.56
N ASN A 96 -13.52 -10.88 10.80
CA ASN A 96 -12.50 -9.95 11.33
C ASN A 96 -12.88 -8.46 11.18
N SER A 97 -14.10 -8.16 10.77
CA SER A 97 -14.59 -6.77 10.62
C SER A 97 -15.49 -6.32 11.77
N THR A 98 -15.52 -7.06 12.88
CA THR A 98 -16.22 -6.60 14.09
C THR A 98 -15.50 -5.40 14.71
N PRO A 99 -16.21 -4.53 15.48
CA PRO A 99 -15.57 -3.38 16.12
C PRO A 99 -14.38 -3.78 17.00
N GLU A 100 -14.48 -4.88 17.74
CA GLU A 100 -13.44 -5.39 18.64
C GLU A 100 -12.19 -5.82 17.84
N ARG A 101 -12.37 -6.62 16.77
CA ARG A 101 -11.26 -7.07 15.92
C ARG A 101 -10.58 -5.91 15.20
N ARG A 102 -11.34 -4.91 14.80
CA ARG A 102 -10.78 -3.69 14.17
C ARG A 102 -9.96 -2.89 15.18
N LEU A 103 -10.38 -2.83 16.44
CA LEU A 103 -9.62 -2.18 17.50
C LEU A 103 -8.34 -2.94 17.83
N GLU A 104 -8.39 -4.27 17.98
CA GLU A 104 -7.22 -5.13 18.14
C GLU A 104 -6.19 -4.89 17.02
N PHE A 105 -6.66 -4.81 15.77
CA PHE A 105 -5.80 -4.50 14.62
C PHE A 105 -5.16 -3.11 14.75
N ALA A 106 -5.96 -2.09 15.10
CA ALA A 106 -5.48 -0.73 15.25
C ALA A 106 -4.35 -0.63 16.29
N GLU A 107 -4.52 -1.30 17.43
CA GLU A 107 -3.52 -1.33 18.49
C GLU A 107 -2.24 -2.06 18.05
N ALA A 108 -2.38 -3.22 17.40
CA ALA A 108 -1.26 -4.00 16.90
C ALA A 108 -0.45 -3.26 15.82
N MET A 109 -1.11 -2.50 14.95
CA MET A 109 -0.48 -1.80 13.83
C MET A 109 0.01 -0.39 14.16
N ARG A 110 -0.47 0.20 15.25
CA ARG A 110 -0.10 1.57 15.67
C ARG A 110 1.41 1.82 15.71
N PRO A 111 2.27 0.92 16.27
CA PRO A 111 3.72 1.14 16.29
C PRO A 111 4.33 1.24 14.89
N LEU A 112 3.76 0.56 13.89
CA LEU A 112 4.23 0.61 12.50
C LEU A 112 3.73 1.87 11.81
N PHE A 113 2.45 2.17 11.91
CA PHE A 113 1.85 3.34 11.23
C PHE A 113 2.42 4.66 11.76
N SER A 114 2.60 4.80 13.08
CA SER A 114 3.17 6.02 13.68
C SER A 114 4.59 6.32 13.21
N ARG A 115 5.33 5.33 12.71
CA ARG A 115 6.69 5.49 12.20
C ARG A 115 6.77 5.60 10.68
N ALA A 116 5.72 5.24 9.96
CA ALA A 116 5.76 5.08 8.50
C ALA A 116 6.28 6.34 7.77
N ILE A 117 5.78 7.51 8.14
CA ILE A 117 6.19 8.78 7.52
C ILE A 117 7.67 9.07 7.82
N LEU A 118 8.08 8.95 9.09
CA LEU A 118 9.45 9.22 9.51
C LEU A 118 10.48 8.32 8.83
N GLU A 119 10.17 7.02 8.74
CA GLU A 119 11.04 6.04 8.08
C GLU A 119 11.14 6.32 6.56
N HIS A 120 10.02 6.66 5.92
CA HIS A 120 10.04 7.04 4.52
C HIS A 120 10.78 8.35 4.28
N GLU A 121 10.63 9.37 5.13
CA GLU A 121 11.38 10.61 5.03
C GLU A 121 12.89 10.38 5.08
N ALA A 122 13.34 9.58 6.05
CA ALA A 122 14.75 9.26 6.20
C ALA A 122 15.30 8.56 4.93
N LEU A 123 14.58 7.56 4.40
CA LEU A 123 14.98 6.88 3.17
C LEU A 123 14.91 7.79 1.94
N MET A 124 13.91 8.66 1.85
CA MET A 124 13.76 9.60 0.74
C MET A 124 14.86 10.67 0.76
N GLN A 125 15.26 11.13 1.93
CA GLN A 125 16.39 12.05 2.09
C GLN A 125 17.69 11.38 1.64
N GLU A 126 17.94 10.16 2.10
CA GLU A 126 19.14 9.40 1.76
C GLU A 126 19.22 9.03 0.27
N SER A 127 18.08 8.76 -0.37
CA SER A 127 17.99 8.39 -1.79
C SER A 127 17.78 9.57 -2.74
N GLY A 128 17.74 10.83 -2.25
CA GLY A 128 17.52 12.03 -3.06
C GLY A 128 16.13 12.13 -3.68
N SER A 129 15.11 11.53 -3.04
CA SER A 129 13.74 11.47 -3.56
C SER A 129 12.73 12.35 -2.82
N THR A 130 13.16 13.21 -1.90
CA THR A 130 12.30 14.12 -1.09
C THR A 130 11.41 15.04 -1.92
N ARG A 131 11.81 15.37 -3.17
CA ARG A 131 10.98 16.15 -4.10
C ARG A 131 9.62 15.52 -4.41
N TYR A 132 9.45 14.22 -4.16
CA TYR A 132 8.18 13.51 -4.35
C TYR A 132 7.31 13.50 -3.09
N LEU A 133 7.83 13.89 -1.93
CA LEU A 133 7.10 13.93 -0.67
C LEU A 133 6.28 15.21 -0.56
N ARG A 134 5.04 15.08 -0.10
CA ARG A 134 4.13 16.18 0.24
C ARG A 134 3.59 15.95 1.64
N LYS A 135 3.55 16.99 2.46
CA LYS A 135 3.12 16.93 3.87
C LYS A 135 1.87 17.74 4.15
N GLU A 136 1.00 17.89 3.16
CA GLU A 136 -0.26 18.62 3.28
C GLU A 136 -1.44 17.72 3.65
N GLY A 137 -1.19 16.47 4.00
CA GLY A 137 -2.24 15.51 4.32
C GLY A 137 -3.03 15.04 3.10
N TRP A 138 -4.23 14.52 3.35
CA TRP A 138 -5.18 14.10 2.33
C TRP A 138 -6.62 14.42 2.73
N ILE A 139 -7.53 14.45 1.79
CA ILE A 139 -8.92 14.85 1.98
C ILE A 139 -9.86 13.72 1.54
N LYS A 140 -10.82 13.38 2.40
CA LYS A 140 -11.89 12.42 2.15
C LYS A 140 -13.19 13.18 1.92
N LEU A 141 -13.80 13.03 0.75
CA LEU A 141 -15.01 13.74 0.35
C LEU A 141 -16.25 12.88 0.55
N TYR A 142 -17.36 13.52 0.89
CA TYR A 142 -18.68 12.92 1.08
C TYR A 142 -19.72 13.73 0.33
N ARG A 143 -20.50 13.05 -0.51
CA ARG A 143 -21.55 13.67 -1.32
C ARG A 143 -22.89 13.76 -0.62
N SER A 144 -23.10 13.00 0.47
CA SER A 144 -24.34 12.96 1.23
C SER A 144 -24.11 13.09 2.74
N GLU A 145 -25.10 13.64 3.45
CA GLU A 145 -25.14 13.70 4.92
C GLU A 145 -25.00 12.31 5.55
N SER A 146 -25.71 11.32 5.00
CA SER A 146 -25.70 9.96 5.52
C SER A 146 -24.32 9.28 5.39
N ALA A 147 -23.62 9.51 4.29
CA ALA A 147 -22.27 8.99 4.11
C ALA A 147 -21.29 9.66 5.09
N PHE A 148 -21.40 10.96 5.29
CA PHE A 148 -20.59 11.69 6.28
C PHE A 148 -20.88 11.22 7.70
N ALA A 149 -22.14 11.14 8.09
CA ALA A 149 -22.56 10.71 9.44
C ALA A 149 -22.10 9.28 9.78
N SER A 150 -21.97 8.40 8.78
CA SER A 150 -21.49 7.04 8.99
C SER A 150 -20.05 6.96 9.51
N ASN A 151 -19.28 8.05 9.43
CA ASN A 151 -17.90 8.13 9.95
C ASN A 151 -17.80 8.62 11.40
N ALA A 152 -18.89 8.99 12.05
CA ALA A 152 -18.87 9.56 13.41
C ALA A 152 -18.05 8.70 14.39
N ARG A 153 -18.26 7.38 14.37
CA ARG A 153 -17.51 6.45 15.23
C ARG A 153 -16.02 6.40 14.92
N GLU A 154 -15.65 6.46 13.63
CA GLU A 154 -14.23 6.49 13.22
C GLU A 154 -13.55 7.77 13.73
N LEU A 155 -14.23 8.91 13.63
CA LEU A 155 -13.72 10.19 14.12
C LEU A 155 -13.60 10.25 15.65
N GLU A 156 -14.57 9.69 16.38
CA GLU A 156 -14.49 9.57 17.85
C GLU A 156 -13.24 8.78 18.27
N VAL A 157 -13.02 7.64 17.65
CA VAL A 157 -11.85 6.80 17.97
C VAL A 157 -10.56 7.49 17.53
N ALA A 158 -10.53 8.12 16.36
CA ALA A 158 -9.38 8.91 15.94
C ALA A 158 -9.01 9.98 16.97
N ALA A 159 -10.00 10.70 17.50
CA ALA A 159 -9.79 11.69 18.56
C ALA A 159 -9.25 11.06 19.86
N GLN A 160 -9.76 9.87 20.27
CA GLN A 160 -9.25 9.14 21.43
C GLN A 160 -7.76 8.74 21.29
N TYR A 161 -7.33 8.47 20.06
CA TYR A 161 -5.92 8.16 19.76
C TYR A 161 -5.06 9.40 19.48
N GLY A 162 -5.62 10.61 19.63
CA GLY A 162 -4.90 11.86 19.45
C GLY A 162 -4.61 12.19 17.98
N LEU A 163 -5.31 11.58 17.02
CA LEU A 163 -5.18 11.90 15.62
C LEU A 163 -5.91 13.21 15.30
N ARG A 164 -5.22 14.10 14.60
CA ARG A 164 -5.79 15.38 14.17
C ARG A 164 -6.58 15.21 12.88
N TYR A 165 -7.76 15.80 12.85
CA TYR A 165 -8.56 15.94 11.63
C TYR A 165 -9.37 17.24 11.68
N SER A 166 -9.84 17.68 10.53
CA SER A 166 -10.78 18.80 10.40
C SER A 166 -11.96 18.39 9.54
N THR A 167 -13.15 18.69 9.98
CA THR A 167 -14.37 18.57 9.18
C THR A 167 -14.59 19.89 8.42
N LEU A 168 -14.80 19.81 7.13
CA LEU A 168 -14.91 20.96 6.24
C LEU A 168 -16.20 20.85 5.44
N ASP A 169 -16.79 22.01 5.16
CA ASP A 169 -17.81 22.17 4.12
C ASP A 169 -17.16 22.34 2.72
N THR A 170 -17.97 22.59 1.73
CA THR A 170 -17.51 22.77 0.35
C THR A 170 -16.54 23.97 0.21
N ASP A 171 -16.84 25.10 0.87
CA ASP A 171 -16.03 26.31 0.74
C ASP A 171 -14.69 26.16 1.47
N GLY A 172 -14.70 25.64 2.69
CA GLY A 172 -13.49 25.31 3.44
C GLY A 172 -12.59 24.30 2.70
N THR A 173 -13.19 23.32 2.05
CA THR A 173 -12.43 22.34 1.26
C THR A 173 -11.81 22.99 0.02
N ARG A 174 -12.56 23.83 -0.68
CA ARG A 174 -12.06 24.56 -1.85
C ARG A 174 -11.03 25.64 -1.51
N ALA A 175 -11.02 26.15 -0.29
CA ALA A 175 -9.93 27.00 0.19
C ALA A 175 -8.60 26.22 0.26
N LEU A 176 -8.62 24.91 0.57
CA LEU A 176 -7.44 24.05 0.54
C LEU A 176 -7.10 23.54 -0.86
N GLU A 177 -8.12 23.25 -1.69
CA GLU A 177 -7.98 22.70 -3.05
C GLU A 177 -8.89 23.45 -4.02
N PRO A 178 -8.47 24.64 -4.53
CA PRO A 178 -9.31 25.49 -5.35
C PRO A 178 -9.79 24.88 -6.67
N SER A 179 -9.06 23.87 -7.16
CA SER A 179 -9.39 23.17 -8.41
C SER A 179 -10.53 22.14 -8.26
N LEU A 180 -11.01 21.86 -7.04
CA LEU A 180 -12.10 20.91 -6.83
C LEU A 180 -13.45 21.50 -7.28
N ALA A 181 -14.19 20.72 -8.07
CA ALA A 181 -15.58 21.03 -8.36
C ALA A 181 -16.46 20.83 -7.09
N PRO A 182 -17.48 21.68 -6.84
CA PRO A 182 -18.31 21.61 -5.63
C PRO A 182 -19.38 20.51 -5.74
N VAL A 183 -18.96 19.25 -5.96
CA VAL A 183 -19.85 18.09 -6.15
C VAL A 183 -20.03 17.27 -4.88
N PHE A 184 -19.53 17.74 -3.75
CA PHE A 184 -19.60 17.13 -2.43
C PHE A 184 -20.20 18.12 -1.41
N LYS A 185 -20.60 17.64 -0.25
CA LYS A 185 -21.19 18.44 0.83
C LYS A 185 -20.23 18.60 2.01
N HIS A 186 -19.53 17.53 2.35
CA HIS A 186 -18.61 17.49 3.48
C HIS A 186 -17.29 16.88 3.09
N ALA A 187 -16.26 17.23 3.85
CA ALA A 187 -14.96 16.63 3.73
C ALA A 187 -14.34 16.41 5.12
N ILE A 188 -13.42 15.46 5.21
CA ILE A 188 -12.53 15.27 6.34
C ILE A 188 -11.11 15.43 5.83
N HIS A 189 -10.40 16.40 6.36
CA HIS A 189 -8.97 16.61 6.10
C HIS A 189 -8.14 15.98 7.22
N TRP A 190 -7.18 15.15 6.84
CA TRP A 190 -6.20 14.50 7.72
C TRP A 190 -4.84 15.16 7.53
N PRO A 191 -4.48 16.19 8.32
CA PRO A 191 -3.30 17.03 8.05
C PRO A 191 -1.97 16.33 8.30
N ASP A 192 -1.95 15.34 9.20
CA ASP A 192 -0.70 14.68 9.63
C ASP A 192 -0.23 13.54 8.73
N ALA A 193 -1.02 13.16 7.74
CA ALA A 193 -0.59 12.22 6.73
C ALA A 193 0.36 12.88 5.73
N ALA A 194 1.18 12.06 5.09
CA ALA A 194 1.99 12.50 3.96
C ALA A 194 1.57 11.76 2.68
N THR A 195 1.96 12.30 1.54
CA THR A 195 1.71 11.66 0.24
C THR A 195 2.96 11.71 -0.63
N VAL A 196 3.08 10.77 -1.56
CA VAL A 196 4.12 10.79 -2.58
C VAL A 196 3.52 10.97 -3.96
N SER A 197 4.01 11.96 -4.69
CA SER A 197 3.50 12.32 -6.01
C SER A 197 3.88 11.30 -7.11
N ASN A 198 4.88 10.45 -6.84
CA ASN A 198 5.31 9.42 -7.78
C ASN A 198 5.89 8.20 -7.04
N PRO A 199 5.05 7.23 -6.63
CA PRO A 199 5.47 6.03 -5.89
C PRO A 199 6.52 5.19 -6.62
N LEU A 200 6.41 5.07 -7.96
CA LEU A 200 7.39 4.37 -8.78
C LEU A 200 8.79 4.98 -8.64
N MET A 201 8.88 6.30 -8.78
CA MET A 201 10.18 6.99 -8.70
C MET A 201 10.78 6.94 -7.30
N VAL A 202 9.97 6.94 -6.26
CA VAL A 202 10.45 6.72 -4.88
C VAL A 202 11.06 5.33 -4.74
N THR A 203 10.35 4.28 -5.19
CA THR A 203 10.88 2.90 -5.14
C THR A 203 12.16 2.75 -5.95
N ARG A 204 12.23 3.34 -7.15
CA ARG A 204 13.45 3.33 -7.98
C ARG A 204 14.61 4.09 -7.33
N SER A 205 14.34 5.19 -6.64
CA SER A 205 15.38 5.93 -5.91
C SER A 205 15.96 5.10 -4.76
N TYR A 206 15.12 4.35 -4.04
CA TYR A 206 15.59 3.42 -3.01
C TYR A 206 16.44 2.29 -3.60
N ALA A 207 16.03 1.72 -4.73
CA ALA A 207 16.81 0.71 -5.44
C ALA A 207 18.16 1.25 -5.95
N ALA A 208 18.18 2.48 -6.48
CA ALA A 208 19.42 3.14 -6.88
C ALA A 208 20.36 3.35 -5.68
N ARG A 209 19.83 3.78 -4.53
CA ARG A 209 20.61 3.93 -3.30
C ARG A 209 21.13 2.57 -2.79
N PHE A 210 20.31 1.52 -2.85
CA PHE A 210 20.71 0.15 -2.55
C PHE A 210 21.92 -0.30 -3.40
N SER A 211 21.89 -0.04 -4.71
CA SER A 211 23.00 -0.37 -5.61
C SER A 211 24.30 0.40 -5.27
N GLN A 212 24.19 1.68 -4.84
CA GLN A 212 25.34 2.45 -4.37
C GLN A 212 26.01 1.86 -3.11
N LEU A 213 25.27 1.08 -2.32
CA LEU A 213 25.77 0.36 -1.15
C LEU A 213 26.22 -1.08 -1.48
N ALA A 214 26.65 -1.33 -2.72
CA ALA A 214 27.07 -2.64 -3.24
C ALA A 214 25.97 -3.72 -3.22
N GLY A 215 24.71 -3.35 -3.12
CA GLY A 215 23.58 -4.22 -3.34
C GLY A 215 23.43 -4.58 -4.81
N VAL A 216 22.95 -5.77 -5.12
CA VAL A 216 22.77 -6.25 -6.50
C VAL A 216 21.27 -6.47 -6.76
N THR A 217 20.77 -5.87 -7.85
CA THR A 217 19.41 -6.12 -8.34
C THR A 217 19.49 -7.00 -9.58
N LEU A 218 18.78 -8.12 -9.57
CA LEU A 218 18.81 -9.15 -10.60
C LEU A 218 17.39 -9.44 -11.10
N THR A 219 17.29 -9.87 -12.34
CA THR A 219 16.03 -10.35 -12.92
C THR A 219 15.91 -11.86 -12.68
N GLY A 220 14.76 -12.29 -12.10
CA GLY A 220 14.54 -13.70 -11.85
C GLY A 220 13.10 -14.00 -11.42
N ASP A 221 12.69 -15.25 -11.61
CA ASP A 221 11.38 -15.72 -11.20
C ASP A 221 11.45 -16.36 -9.80
N ALA A 222 10.83 -15.72 -8.81
CA ALA A 222 10.81 -16.18 -7.43
C ALA A 222 10.27 -17.62 -7.26
N ARG A 223 9.40 -18.09 -8.19
CA ARG A 223 8.87 -19.47 -8.18
C ARG A 223 9.94 -20.51 -8.46
N LYS A 224 11.12 -20.11 -8.95
CA LYS A 224 12.27 -20.97 -9.13
C LYS A 224 13.16 -21.10 -7.90
N LEU A 225 12.74 -20.54 -6.76
CA LEU A 225 13.41 -20.68 -5.48
C LEU A 225 13.47 -22.16 -5.07
N ARG A 226 14.64 -22.65 -4.72
CA ARG A 226 14.86 -24.04 -4.28
C ARG A 226 15.63 -24.07 -2.97
N LYS A 227 15.23 -24.96 -2.07
CA LYS A 227 15.99 -25.26 -0.85
C LYS A 227 17.21 -26.10 -1.20
N THR A 228 18.34 -25.83 -0.59
CA THR A 228 19.58 -26.59 -0.69
C THR A 228 19.99 -27.11 0.68
N ALA A 229 21.08 -27.87 0.79
CA ALA A 229 21.58 -28.35 2.08
C ALA A 229 21.96 -27.17 3.01
N ASP A 230 22.55 -26.11 2.44
CA ASP A 230 23.13 -24.98 3.19
C ASP A 230 22.34 -23.68 3.06
N GLY A 231 21.09 -23.72 2.59
CA GLY A 231 20.30 -22.52 2.39
C GLY A 231 19.36 -22.61 1.20
N TRP A 232 19.46 -21.66 0.27
CA TRP A 232 18.55 -21.49 -0.85
C TRP A 232 19.30 -21.17 -2.13
N ARG A 233 18.70 -21.53 -3.26
CA ARG A 233 19.19 -21.21 -4.60
C ARG A 233 18.08 -20.69 -5.49
N ILE A 234 18.41 -19.70 -6.31
CA ILE A 234 17.55 -19.20 -7.38
C ILE A 234 18.33 -19.01 -8.66
N ASP A 235 17.70 -19.25 -9.82
CA ASP A 235 18.26 -18.93 -11.12
C ASP A 235 17.83 -17.53 -11.53
N THR A 236 18.80 -16.69 -11.92
CA THR A 236 18.61 -15.32 -12.36
C THR A 236 19.18 -15.15 -13.78
N ASP A 237 18.98 -13.97 -14.37
CA ASP A 237 19.56 -13.59 -15.67
C ASP A 237 21.10 -13.59 -15.66
N GLU A 238 21.73 -13.37 -14.50
CA GLU A 238 23.18 -13.44 -14.32
C GLU A 238 23.68 -14.84 -13.86
N GLY A 239 22.80 -15.83 -13.84
CA GLY A 239 23.11 -17.20 -13.44
C GLY A 239 22.58 -17.58 -12.05
N ALA A 240 23.04 -18.70 -11.52
CA ALA A 240 22.56 -19.21 -10.25
C ALA A 240 23.16 -18.43 -9.07
N LEU A 241 22.27 -18.08 -8.12
CA LEU A 241 22.59 -17.37 -6.88
C LEU A 241 22.28 -18.27 -5.68
N ASP A 242 23.28 -18.45 -4.81
CA ASP A 242 23.13 -19.13 -3.52
C ASP A 242 23.04 -18.12 -2.37
N THR A 243 22.20 -18.44 -1.37
CA THR A 243 22.03 -17.60 -0.18
C THR A 243 21.70 -18.43 1.05
N LYS A 244 22.00 -17.92 2.24
CA LYS A 244 21.62 -18.54 3.51
C LYS A 244 20.18 -18.25 3.88
N GLU A 245 19.74 -17.01 3.66
CA GLU A 245 18.44 -16.50 4.10
C GLU A 245 17.67 -15.90 2.92
N VAL A 246 16.34 -16.00 3.01
CA VAL A 246 15.42 -15.44 2.01
C VAL A 246 14.34 -14.61 2.68
N VAL A 247 14.12 -13.43 2.15
CA VAL A 247 13.00 -12.56 2.50
C VAL A 247 11.98 -12.59 1.36
N ILE A 248 10.75 -12.97 1.66
CA ILE A 248 9.64 -12.98 0.71
C ILE A 248 8.88 -11.65 0.81
N ALA A 249 9.05 -10.77 -0.17
CA ALA A 249 8.40 -9.46 -0.27
C ALA A 249 7.60 -9.30 -1.57
N LEU A 250 6.99 -10.40 -2.03
CA LEU A 250 6.35 -10.52 -3.34
C LEU A 250 4.91 -9.94 -3.39
N GLY A 251 4.45 -9.29 -2.30
CA GLY A 251 3.10 -8.73 -2.26
C GLY A 251 2.03 -9.80 -2.57
N PRO A 252 1.10 -9.55 -3.52
CA PRO A 252 0.01 -10.47 -3.81
C PRO A 252 0.48 -11.81 -4.44
N TRP A 253 1.73 -11.92 -4.90
CA TRP A 253 2.31 -13.15 -5.46
C TRP A 253 3.08 -13.98 -4.42
N ALA A 254 3.10 -13.58 -3.14
CA ALA A 254 3.75 -14.35 -2.08
C ALA A 254 3.22 -15.80 -1.95
N PRO A 255 1.93 -16.09 -2.11
CA PRO A 255 1.41 -17.45 -2.08
C PRO A 255 2.05 -18.38 -3.11
N ASP A 256 2.40 -17.89 -4.31
CA ASP A 256 3.02 -18.68 -5.38
C ASP A 256 4.33 -19.34 -4.94
N VAL A 257 5.02 -18.74 -3.96
CA VAL A 257 6.29 -19.23 -3.43
C VAL A 257 6.11 -19.91 -2.07
N LEU A 258 5.20 -19.41 -1.25
CA LEU A 258 5.03 -19.90 0.12
C LEU A 258 4.23 -21.21 0.20
N GLU A 259 3.19 -21.39 -0.63
CA GLU A 259 2.37 -22.59 -0.62
C GLU A 259 3.17 -23.88 -0.94
N PRO A 260 4.07 -23.90 -1.95
CA PRO A 260 4.95 -25.03 -2.18
C PRO A 260 5.89 -25.36 -1.01
N LEU A 261 6.16 -24.36 -0.15
CA LEU A 261 6.97 -24.53 1.08
C LEU A 261 6.12 -24.95 2.30
N GLY A 262 4.82 -25.19 2.12
CA GLY A 262 3.88 -25.56 3.19
C GLY A 262 3.37 -24.38 4.02
N ILE A 263 3.65 -23.14 3.63
CA ILE A 263 3.23 -21.93 4.36
C ILE A 263 2.02 -21.33 3.65
N ARG A 264 0.89 -21.28 4.36
CA ARG A 264 -0.34 -20.63 3.86
C ARG A 264 -0.55 -19.31 4.55
N LEU A 265 -0.67 -18.25 3.75
CA LEU A 265 -1.07 -16.94 4.21
C LEU A 265 -2.54 -16.68 3.84
N PRO A 266 -3.35 -16.07 4.72
CA PRO A 266 -4.74 -15.72 4.42
C PRO A 266 -4.81 -14.47 3.51
N LEU A 267 -4.19 -14.55 2.34
CA LEU A 267 -4.16 -13.49 1.35
C LEU A 267 -5.22 -13.70 0.27
N ALA A 268 -5.90 -12.63 -0.09
CA ALA A 268 -6.71 -12.58 -1.30
C ALA A 268 -6.31 -11.37 -2.15
N VAL A 269 -6.35 -11.56 -3.46
CA VAL A 269 -5.96 -10.54 -4.41
C VAL A 269 -7.19 -9.73 -4.82
N LYS A 270 -7.12 -8.41 -4.62
CA LYS A 270 -8.05 -7.44 -5.20
C LYS A 270 -7.32 -6.67 -6.31
N ARG A 271 -7.97 -6.51 -7.45
CA ARG A 271 -7.42 -5.69 -8.53
C ARG A 271 -7.96 -4.28 -8.44
N GLY A 272 -7.06 -3.31 -8.27
CA GLY A 272 -7.33 -1.90 -8.47
C GLY A 272 -6.98 -1.49 -9.90
N TYR A 273 -7.64 -0.45 -10.38
CA TYR A 273 -7.35 0.17 -11.66
C TYR A 273 -6.94 1.61 -11.42
N HIS A 274 -6.02 2.13 -12.23
CA HIS A 274 -5.62 3.53 -12.19
C HIS A 274 -5.57 4.10 -13.61
N ARG A 275 -5.74 5.42 -13.69
CA ARG A 275 -5.52 6.19 -14.92
C ARG A 275 -4.76 7.45 -14.60
N HIS A 276 -3.89 7.84 -15.50
CA HIS A 276 -3.17 9.10 -15.42
C HIS A 276 -3.84 10.11 -16.35
N TYR A 277 -4.18 11.26 -15.78
CA TYR A 277 -4.74 12.38 -16.53
C TYR A 277 -3.76 13.54 -16.50
N LYS A 278 -3.61 14.22 -17.64
CA LYS A 278 -2.93 15.50 -17.68
C LYS A 278 -3.96 16.58 -17.32
N PRO A 279 -3.75 17.35 -16.25
CA PRO A 279 -4.68 18.43 -15.91
C PRO A 279 -4.72 19.48 -17.01
N ALA A 280 -5.88 20.08 -17.25
CA ALA A 280 -6.04 21.22 -18.14
C ALA A 280 -5.73 22.52 -17.37
N GLY A 281 -4.95 23.39 -17.98
CA GLY A 281 -4.56 24.67 -17.35
C GLY A 281 -3.82 24.43 -16.02
N ASN A 282 -4.24 25.15 -14.98
CA ASN A 282 -3.66 25.08 -13.62
C ASN A 282 -4.49 24.19 -12.67
N ALA A 283 -5.30 23.27 -13.18
CA ALA A 283 -6.19 22.41 -12.39
C ALA A 283 -5.45 21.25 -11.69
N GLY A 284 -4.24 21.47 -11.16
CA GLY A 284 -3.51 20.49 -10.38
C GLY A 284 -4.05 20.38 -8.95
N LEU A 285 -4.07 19.15 -8.40
CA LEU A 285 -4.32 18.90 -6.98
C LEU A 285 -3.00 18.90 -6.22
N THR A 286 -2.99 19.50 -5.02
CA THR A 286 -1.84 19.48 -4.11
C THR A 286 -1.93 18.33 -3.13
N ARG A 287 -3.16 17.88 -2.81
CA ARG A 287 -3.46 16.78 -1.89
C ARG A 287 -4.09 15.60 -2.61
N VAL A 288 -3.96 14.43 -2.03
CA VAL A 288 -4.75 13.27 -2.45
C VAL A 288 -6.19 13.47 -2.01
N ILE A 289 -7.11 13.23 -2.94
CA ILE A 289 -8.55 13.32 -2.72
C ILE A 289 -9.14 11.91 -2.84
N VAL A 290 -9.94 11.52 -1.85
CA VAL A 290 -10.68 10.26 -1.86
C VAL A 290 -12.18 10.57 -1.89
N ASP A 291 -12.84 10.24 -2.98
CA ASP A 291 -14.31 10.34 -3.11
C ASP A 291 -14.94 9.03 -2.64
N THR A 292 -15.50 9.03 -1.44
CA THR A 292 -16.02 7.80 -0.80
C THR A 292 -17.29 7.26 -1.46
N ASP A 293 -18.08 8.13 -2.06
CA ASP A 293 -19.34 7.74 -2.71
C ASP A 293 -19.12 7.10 -4.08
N ASN A 294 -17.98 7.35 -4.72
CA ASN A 294 -17.64 6.81 -6.04
C ASN A 294 -16.44 5.85 -6.02
N GLY A 295 -15.79 5.66 -4.88
CA GLY A 295 -14.67 4.73 -4.75
C GLY A 295 -13.39 5.15 -5.49
N TYR A 296 -13.13 6.45 -5.57
CA TYR A 296 -11.91 7.01 -6.18
C TYR A 296 -10.95 7.53 -5.12
#